data_a454472730548ce059f278365c0563a8
#
_entry.id   a454472730548ce059f278365c0563a8
#
_cell.length_a   1.000
_cell.length_b   1.000
_cell.length_c   1.000
_cell.angle_alpha   90.00
_cell.angle_beta   90.00
_cell.angle_gamma   90.00
#
_symmetry.space_group_name_H-M   'P 1'
#
loop_
_entity.id
_entity.type
_entity.pdbx_description
1 polymer ?
#
loop_
_entity_poly.entity_id
_entity_poly.type
_entity_poly.pdbx_seq_one_letter_code
_entity_poly.pdbx_strand_id
1 'polypeptide(L)'
;QNDYKLEVLEILKTQDKKNSFKNIRQLLADSKVSDFSDLFRLLFDTVDDWGAGHIAECILILSKYQQSDAVVVDKEINIMAMFVEIIGSIK
;
A
#
# COMPACT_ATOMS: atom_id res chain seq x y z
N GLN A 1 -3.70 20.91 -2.01
CA GLN A 1 -2.72 19.93 -2.48
C GLN A 1 -3.11 18.53 -2.03
N ASN A 2 -3.16 17.63 -2.94
CA ASN A 2 -3.58 16.26 -2.64
C ASN A 2 -2.44 15.46 -2.03
N ASP A 3 -2.79 14.77 -0.96
CA ASP A 3 -1.85 13.82 -0.37
C ASP A 3 -2.18 12.43 -0.94
N TYR A 4 -1.27 11.90 -1.77
CA TYR A 4 -1.48 10.61 -2.42
C TYR A 4 -1.73 9.50 -1.40
N LYS A 5 -1.17 9.61 -0.20
CA LYS A 5 -1.33 8.58 0.83
C LYS A 5 -2.78 8.44 1.28
N LEU A 6 -3.48 9.56 1.41
CA LEU A 6 -4.90 9.54 1.78
C LEU A 6 -5.74 8.91 0.68
N GLU A 7 -5.39 9.15 -0.58
CA GLU A 7 -6.08 8.50 -1.70
C GLU A 7 -5.84 6.99 -1.71
N VAL A 8 -4.63 6.55 -1.36
CA VAL A 8 -4.36 5.11 -1.21
C VAL A 8 -5.29 4.49 -0.18
N LEU A 9 -5.45 5.12 0.98
CA LEU A 9 -6.34 4.62 2.02
C LEU A 9 -7.77 4.53 1.53
N GLU A 10 -8.22 5.54 0.82
CA GLU A 10 -9.59 5.56 0.30
C GLU A 10 -9.82 4.42 -0.70
N ILE A 11 -8.87 4.19 -1.58
CA ILE A 11 -8.94 3.09 -2.54
C ILE A 11 -9.01 1.74 -1.83
N LEU A 12 -8.17 1.55 -0.82
CA LEU A 12 -8.16 0.29 -0.07
C LEU A 12 -9.50 0.03 0.63
N LYS A 13 -10.17 1.09 1.08
CA LYS A 13 -11.44 0.96 1.81
C LYS A 13 -12.65 0.80 0.90
N THR A 14 -12.64 1.40 -0.28
CA THR A 14 -13.88 1.58 -1.05
C THR A 14 -13.91 0.87 -2.40
N GLN A 15 -12.78 0.47 -2.97
CA GLN A 15 -12.76 -0.08 -4.32
C GLN A 15 -12.60 -1.59 -4.33
N ASP A 16 -13.06 -2.23 -5.40
CA ASP A 16 -12.91 -3.67 -5.56
C ASP A 16 -11.47 -4.03 -5.89
N LYS A 17 -11.20 -5.35 -5.95
CA LYS A 17 -9.83 -5.84 -6.15
C LYS A 17 -9.21 -5.29 -7.43
N LYS A 18 -9.91 -5.42 -8.55
CA LYS A 18 -9.38 -5.03 -9.85
C LYS A 18 -9.09 -3.54 -9.92
N ASN A 19 -10.05 -2.72 -9.47
CA ASN A 19 -9.89 -1.27 -9.51
C ASN A 19 -8.85 -0.80 -8.50
N SER A 20 -8.72 -1.49 -7.36
CA SER A 20 -7.69 -1.15 -6.39
C SER A 20 -6.28 -1.28 -7.00
N PHE A 21 -6.00 -2.40 -7.67
CA PHE A 21 -4.70 -2.58 -8.34
C PHE A 21 -4.44 -1.47 -9.35
N LYS A 22 -5.41 -1.24 -10.23
CA LYS A 22 -5.27 -0.29 -11.31
C LYS A 22 -5.06 1.12 -10.79
N ASN A 23 -5.88 1.52 -9.84
CA ASN A 23 -5.89 2.92 -9.40
C ASN A 23 -4.73 3.24 -8.47
N ILE A 24 -4.30 2.30 -7.64
CA ILE A 24 -3.11 2.52 -6.82
C ILE A 24 -1.87 2.63 -7.72
N ARG A 25 -1.76 1.75 -8.71
CA ARG A 25 -0.63 1.81 -9.64
C ARG A 25 -0.56 3.17 -10.35
N GLN A 26 -1.70 3.64 -10.84
CA GLN A 26 -1.76 4.91 -11.53
C GLN A 26 -1.43 6.08 -10.58
N LEU A 27 -1.96 6.01 -9.37
CA LEU A 27 -1.73 7.04 -8.37
C LEU A 27 -0.25 7.17 -8.02
N LEU A 28 0.42 6.04 -7.81
CA LEU A 28 1.85 6.06 -7.47
C LEU A 28 2.69 6.57 -8.64
N ALA A 29 2.34 6.18 -9.86
CA ALA A 29 3.05 6.66 -11.04
C ALA A 29 2.89 8.18 -11.20
N ASP A 30 1.69 8.68 -11.00
CA ASP A 30 1.40 10.11 -11.15
C ASP A 30 2.05 10.94 -10.05
N SER A 31 2.16 10.40 -8.86
CA SER A 31 2.70 11.11 -7.71
C SER A 31 4.23 11.24 -7.74
N LYS A 32 4.89 10.39 -8.52
CA LYS A 32 6.36 10.40 -8.69
C LYS A 32 7.09 10.35 -7.35
N VAL A 33 6.57 9.56 -6.43
CA VAL A 33 7.17 9.40 -5.11
C VAL A 33 8.38 8.49 -5.21
N SER A 34 9.47 8.87 -4.55
CA SER A 34 10.70 8.07 -4.53
C SER A 34 10.99 7.46 -3.16
N ASP A 35 10.32 7.93 -2.12
CA ASP A 35 10.50 7.44 -0.76
C ASP A 35 9.13 7.11 -0.17
N PHE A 36 8.93 5.85 0.18
CA PHE A 36 7.64 5.36 0.70
C PHE A 36 7.64 5.14 2.22
N SER A 37 8.66 5.63 2.92
CA SER A 37 8.75 5.43 4.38
C SER A 37 7.50 5.91 5.10
N ASP A 38 7.01 7.10 4.75
CA ASP A 38 5.82 7.65 5.38
C ASP A 38 4.56 6.85 5.04
N LEU A 39 4.51 6.29 3.83
CA LEU A 39 3.37 5.47 3.44
C LEU A 39 3.32 4.17 4.24
N PHE A 40 4.47 3.51 4.43
CA PHE A 40 4.52 2.31 5.27
C PHE A 40 4.02 2.63 6.68
N ARG A 41 4.48 3.74 7.25
CA ARG A 41 4.07 4.10 8.61
C ARG A 41 2.58 4.40 8.69
N LEU A 42 2.06 5.15 7.73
CA LEU A 42 0.63 5.46 7.70
C LEU A 42 -0.22 4.21 7.54
N LEU A 43 0.19 3.29 6.65
CA LEU A 43 -0.54 2.05 6.47
C LEU A 43 -0.58 1.23 7.76
N PHE A 44 0.55 1.17 8.47
CA PHE A 44 0.57 0.46 9.74
C PHE A 44 -0.32 1.13 10.79
N ASP A 45 -0.25 2.46 10.89
CA ASP A 45 -1.03 3.20 11.89
C ASP A 45 -2.54 3.11 11.66
N THR A 46 -2.96 2.84 10.43
CA THR A 46 -4.38 2.80 10.06
C THR A 46 -4.87 1.41 9.66
N VAL A 47 -4.09 0.37 9.93
CA VAL A 47 -4.38 -0.99 9.45
C VAL A 47 -5.73 -1.51 9.92
N ASP A 48 -6.19 -1.13 11.10
CA ASP A 48 -7.48 -1.56 11.63
C ASP A 48 -8.65 -0.95 10.85
N ASP A 49 -8.39 0.11 10.11
CA ASP A 49 -9.40 0.77 9.28
C ASP A 49 -9.58 0.05 7.94
N TRP A 50 -8.51 -0.05 7.16
CA TRP A 50 -8.58 -0.61 5.82
C TRP A 50 -8.38 -2.13 5.78
N GLY A 51 -7.80 -2.70 6.83
CA GLY A 51 -7.48 -4.13 6.90
C GLY A 51 -8.32 -4.88 7.93
N ALA A 52 -9.50 -4.36 8.30
CA ALA A 52 -10.35 -4.98 9.31
C ALA A 52 -10.62 -6.46 8.97
N GLY A 53 -10.44 -7.33 9.96
CA GLY A 53 -10.60 -8.77 9.76
C GLY A 53 -9.34 -9.46 9.26
N HIS A 54 -8.31 -8.71 8.86
CA HIS A 54 -7.07 -9.27 8.30
C HIS A 54 -5.84 -8.54 8.84
N ILE A 55 -5.95 -7.98 10.05
CA ILE A 55 -4.91 -7.10 10.59
C ILE A 55 -3.57 -7.81 10.71
N ALA A 56 -3.55 -9.02 11.26
CA ALA A 56 -2.30 -9.75 11.46
C ALA A 56 -1.58 -10.03 10.13
N GLU A 57 -2.34 -10.45 9.13
CA GLU A 57 -1.79 -10.72 7.80
C GLU A 57 -1.20 -9.45 7.18
N CYS A 58 -1.92 -8.34 7.30
CA CYS A 58 -1.47 -7.07 6.76
C CYS A 58 -0.19 -6.58 7.43
N ILE A 59 -0.09 -6.75 8.75
CA ILE A 59 1.11 -6.36 9.47
C ILE A 59 2.33 -7.17 9.01
N LEU A 60 2.15 -8.47 8.80
CA LEU A 60 3.24 -9.31 8.30
C LEU A 60 3.68 -8.88 6.91
N ILE A 61 2.72 -8.57 6.05
CA ILE A 61 3.02 -8.10 4.69
C ILE A 61 3.78 -6.76 4.75
N LEU A 62 3.30 -5.83 5.55
CA LEU A 62 3.94 -4.52 5.70
C LEU A 62 5.39 -4.67 6.19
N SER A 63 5.61 -5.52 7.19
CA SER A 63 6.94 -5.75 7.74
C SER A 63 7.89 -6.30 6.68
N LYS A 64 7.43 -7.27 5.91
CA LYS A 64 8.24 -7.90 4.87
C LYS A 64 8.69 -6.88 3.82
N TYR A 65 7.78 -6.08 3.33
CA TYR A 65 8.08 -5.13 2.26
C TYR A 65 8.80 -3.88 2.75
N GLN A 66 8.58 -3.48 3.99
CA GLN A 66 9.35 -2.40 4.58
C GLN A 66 10.84 -2.79 4.67
N GLN A 67 11.11 -4.02 5.05
CA GLN A 67 12.49 -4.50 5.10
C GLN A 67 13.13 -4.53 3.73
N SER A 68 12.43 -5.04 2.73
CA SER A 68 12.97 -5.11 1.38
C SER A 68 13.13 -3.72 0.75
N ASP A 69 12.31 -2.75 1.16
CA ASP A 69 12.39 -1.38 0.64
C ASP A 69 13.78 -0.78 0.81
N ALA A 70 14.45 -1.14 1.88
CA ALA A 70 15.78 -0.59 2.18
C ALA A 70 16.85 -1.05 1.18
N VAL A 71 16.64 -2.17 0.50
CA VAL A 71 17.68 -2.80 -0.33
C VAL A 71 17.27 -3.02 -1.79
N VAL A 72 16.01 -2.79 -2.15
CA VAL A 72 15.58 -3.01 -3.54
C VAL A 72 16.07 -1.88 -4.44
N VAL A 73 16.28 -2.21 -5.71
CA VAL A 73 16.67 -1.23 -6.72
C VAL A 73 15.50 -0.32 -7.06
N ASP A 74 14.33 -0.90 -7.28
CA ASP A 74 13.15 -0.14 -7.69
C ASP A 74 12.09 -0.19 -6.60
N LYS A 75 11.92 0.92 -5.91
CA LYS A 75 11.00 0.99 -4.78
C LYS A 75 9.55 0.96 -5.21
N GLU A 76 9.24 1.44 -6.41
CA GLU A 76 7.87 1.41 -6.92
C GLU A 76 7.42 -0.02 -7.19
N ILE A 77 8.27 -0.84 -7.80
CA ILE A 77 7.95 -2.25 -8.02
C ILE A 77 7.73 -2.96 -6.69
N ASN A 78 8.58 -2.68 -5.71
CA ASN A 78 8.47 -3.29 -4.40
C ASN A 78 7.15 -2.94 -3.70
N ILE A 79 6.79 -1.66 -3.70
CA ILE A 79 5.56 -1.23 -3.04
C ILE A 79 4.33 -1.75 -3.76
N MET A 80 4.36 -1.87 -5.09
CA MET A 80 3.25 -2.46 -5.83
C MET A 80 3.09 -3.94 -5.52
N ALA A 81 4.19 -4.67 -5.38
CA ALA A 81 4.12 -6.07 -4.95
C ALA A 81 3.47 -6.19 -3.57
N MET A 82 3.78 -5.27 -2.67
CA MET A 82 3.14 -5.21 -1.36
C MET A 82 1.62 -5.02 -1.51
N PHE A 83 1.18 -4.11 -2.35
CA PHE A 83 -0.26 -3.88 -2.54
C PHE A 83 -0.96 -5.09 -3.17
N VAL A 84 -0.27 -5.82 -4.05
CA VAL A 84 -0.83 -7.06 -4.59
C VAL A 84 -1.14 -8.04 -3.45
N GLU A 85 -0.20 -8.22 -2.53
CA GLU A 85 -0.43 -9.13 -1.39
C GLU A 85 -1.50 -8.61 -0.43
N ILE A 86 -1.46 -7.32 -0.10
CA ILE A 86 -2.45 -6.74 0.81
C ILE A 86 -3.85 -6.86 0.23
N ILE A 87 -4.03 -6.43 -1.01
CA ILE A 87 -5.35 -6.46 -1.65
C ILE A 87 -5.83 -7.90 -1.80
N GLY A 88 -4.93 -8.82 -2.12
CA GLY A 88 -5.27 -10.24 -2.18
C GLY A 88 -5.72 -10.80 -0.84
N SER A 89 -5.23 -10.25 0.28
CA SER A 89 -5.65 -10.67 1.61
C SER A 89 -7.00 -10.09 2.03
N ILE A 90 -7.24 -8.81 1.73
CA ILE A 90 -8.43 -8.12 2.26
C ILE A 90 -9.62 -8.13 1.31
N LYS A 91 -9.42 -8.46 0.07
CA LYS A 91 -10.46 -8.47 -0.97
C LYS A 91 -10.41 -9.75 -1.75
#